data_76de75c7d4beee65a3e29ce1c7722223
#
_entry.id   76de75c7d4beee65a3e29ce1c7722223
#
_cell.length_a   1.000
_cell.length_b   1.000
_cell.length_c   1.000
_cell.angle_alpha   90.00
_cell.angle_beta   90.00
_cell.angle_gamma   90.00
#
_symmetry.space_group_name_H-M   'P 1'
#
loop_
_entity.id
_entity.type
_entity.pdbx_description
1 polymer ?
#
loop_
_entity_poly.entity_id
_entity_poly.type
_entity_poly.pdbx_seq_one_letter_code
_entity_poly.pdbx_strand_id
1 'polypeptide(L)'
;MHEPVPGKPSLRRQGIYLLPNSFTLAALFAGFYAIVQAMNQNFQIAAVAIFVAMILDGMDGRVARLTHSQSAFGAEFDSLSDMVSFGVAPALVAYEWLLKDMGKLGWMVAFIHCAGAALRLARFNTMIGSTDKRWFTGLPSPAAAALVAGLVWICHAYDYTGLPGLQWILLGFTAFSGITMVTNVKFWSFKEIHLRRRVPFVMLLALVMGLLLLMSEPPLVLFGFFVCYALSGYVMAAWRWCKPKPEML
;
A
#
# COMPACT_ATOMS: atom_id res chain seq x y z
N MET A 1 6.47 4.26 52.30
CA MET A 1 7.09 4.54 51.00
C MET A 1 5.98 4.98 50.05
N HIS A 2 5.88 6.29 49.72
CA HIS A 2 4.90 6.80 48.76
C HIS A 2 5.52 6.66 47.36
N GLU A 3 4.91 5.81 46.54
CA GLU A 3 5.26 5.81 45.08
C GLU A 3 4.80 7.13 44.47
N PRO A 4 5.66 7.81 43.68
CA PRO A 4 5.30 9.06 43.03
C PRO A 4 4.23 8.75 41.95
N VAL A 5 3.08 9.40 42.06
CA VAL A 5 2.00 9.40 41.07
C VAL A 5 2.57 9.97 39.76
N PRO A 6 2.48 9.25 38.64
CA PRO A 6 2.99 9.76 37.36
C PRO A 6 2.25 11.05 36.98
N GLY A 7 3.00 12.15 36.90
CA GLY A 7 2.49 13.47 36.56
C GLY A 7 1.82 13.47 35.18
N LYS A 8 0.68 14.17 35.06
CA LYS A 8 -0.03 14.35 33.79
C LYS A 8 0.93 14.87 32.71
N PRO A 9 0.96 14.26 31.52
CA PRO A 9 1.84 14.73 30.43
C PRO A 9 1.49 16.16 30.07
N SER A 10 2.49 17.02 29.88
CA SER A 10 2.31 18.43 29.52
C SER A 10 1.53 18.56 28.21
N LEU A 11 0.67 19.59 28.09
CA LEU A 11 -0.16 19.87 26.88
C LEU A 11 0.70 19.90 25.59
N ARG A 12 1.95 20.35 25.68
CA ARG A 12 2.91 20.36 24.57
C ARG A 12 3.31 18.94 24.11
N ARG A 13 3.39 17.98 25.02
CA ARG A 13 3.64 16.56 24.68
C ARG A 13 2.41 15.92 24.05
N GLN A 14 1.22 16.25 24.48
CA GLN A 14 -0.02 15.73 23.88
C GLN A 14 -0.21 16.20 22.44
N GLY A 15 0.12 17.47 22.12
CA GLY A 15 0.04 18.01 20.76
C GLY A 15 0.98 17.32 19.76
N ILE A 16 2.14 16.84 20.20
CA ILE A 16 3.12 16.16 19.34
C ILE A 16 2.61 14.78 18.89
N TYR A 17 1.83 14.07 19.73
CA TYR A 17 1.22 12.79 19.37
C TYR A 17 0.01 12.92 18.43
N LEU A 18 -0.65 14.08 18.41
CA LEU A 18 -1.79 14.32 17.51
C LEU A 18 -1.36 14.42 16.04
N LEU A 19 -0.17 14.91 15.77
CA LEU A 19 0.29 15.22 14.42
C LEU A 19 0.43 13.96 13.53
N PRO A 20 1.09 12.87 13.93
CA PRO A 20 1.09 11.64 13.13
C PRO A 20 -0.33 11.04 12.98
N ASN A 21 -1.08 10.97 14.07
CA ASN A 21 -2.43 10.41 14.04
C ASN A 21 -3.40 11.19 13.14
N SER A 22 -3.16 12.49 12.92
CA SER A 22 -3.96 13.27 11.97
C SER A 22 -3.68 12.89 10.51
N PHE A 23 -2.44 12.50 10.15
CA PHE A 23 -2.14 11.94 8.83
C PHE A 23 -2.79 10.57 8.65
N THR A 24 -2.72 9.70 9.66
CA THR A 24 -3.41 8.40 9.65
C THR A 24 -4.92 8.57 9.50
N LEU A 25 -5.52 9.53 10.22
CA LEU A 25 -6.95 9.86 10.08
C LEU A 25 -7.27 10.39 8.68
N ALA A 26 -6.40 11.22 8.11
CA ALA A 26 -6.58 11.73 6.75
C ALA A 26 -6.45 10.61 5.70
N ALA A 27 -5.55 9.63 5.91
CA ALA A 27 -5.44 8.45 5.07
C ALA A 27 -6.71 7.59 5.14
N LEU A 28 -7.21 7.35 6.35
CA LEU A 28 -8.49 6.65 6.58
C LEU A 28 -9.66 7.38 5.89
N PHE A 29 -9.71 8.71 6.02
CA PHE A 29 -10.74 9.52 5.35
C PHE A 29 -10.65 9.38 3.83
N ALA A 30 -9.45 9.42 3.24
CA ALA A 30 -9.27 9.26 1.80
C ALA A 30 -9.69 7.86 1.34
N GLY A 31 -9.37 6.80 2.10
CA GLY A 31 -9.83 5.44 1.83
C GLY A 31 -11.35 5.29 1.90
N PHE A 32 -11.98 5.87 2.93
CA PHE A 32 -13.44 5.91 3.06
C PHE A 32 -14.08 6.71 1.93
N TYR A 33 -13.53 7.87 1.59
CA TYR A 33 -13.98 8.70 0.48
C TYR A 33 -13.92 7.95 -0.87
N ALA A 34 -12.88 7.12 -1.07
CA ALA A 34 -12.80 6.27 -2.26
C ALA A 34 -13.99 5.30 -2.37
N ILE A 35 -14.41 4.70 -1.25
CA ILE A 35 -15.60 3.83 -1.21
C ILE A 35 -16.85 4.62 -1.59
N VAL A 36 -17.05 5.78 -0.98
CA VAL A 36 -18.21 6.65 -1.28
C VAL A 36 -18.25 7.06 -2.74
N GLN A 37 -17.08 7.41 -3.32
CA GLN A 37 -17.01 7.76 -4.74
C GLN A 37 -17.27 6.57 -5.67
N ALA A 38 -16.85 5.37 -5.30
CA ALA A 38 -17.18 4.16 -6.06
C ALA A 38 -18.70 3.88 -6.05
N MET A 39 -19.36 4.05 -4.90
CA MET A 39 -20.82 3.94 -4.79
C MET A 39 -21.56 4.96 -5.66
N ASN A 40 -20.95 6.15 -5.85
CA ASN A 40 -21.45 7.21 -6.72
C ASN A 40 -21.00 7.06 -8.19
N GLN A 41 -20.42 5.92 -8.58
CA GLN A 41 -19.93 5.62 -9.93
C GLN A 41 -18.76 6.53 -10.39
N ASN A 42 -18.12 7.26 -9.48
CA ASN A 42 -16.97 8.13 -9.76
C ASN A 42 -15.65 7.35 -9.58
N PHE A 43 -15.45 6.31 -10.38
CA PHE A 43 -14.35 5.36 -10.19
C PHE A 43 -12.95 5.97 -10.35
N GLN A 44 -12.78 6.95 -11.23
CA GLN A 44 -11.52 7.65 -11.38
C GLN A 44 -11.15 8.40 -10.09
N ILE A 45 -12.12 9.12 -9.49
CA ILE A 45 -11.90 9.83 -8.22
C ILE A 45 -11.62 8.84 -7.09
N ALA A 46 -12.36 7.72 -7.07
CA ALA A 46 -12.15 6.64 -6.10
C ALA A 46 -10.72 6.09 -6.17
N ALA A 47 -10.23 5.81 -7.38
CA ALA A 47 -8.87 5.33 -7.59
C ALA A 47 -7.81 6.35 -7.13
N VAL A 48 -7.96 7.63 -7.51
CA VAL A 48 -7.07 8.72 -7.07
C VAL A 48 -7.06 8.85 -5.54
N ALA A 49 -8.22 8.74 -4.89
CA ALA A 49 -8.33 8.82 -3.44
C ALA A 49 -7.55 7.71 -2.72
N ILE A 50 -7.47 6.49 -3.28
CA ILE A 50 -6.63 5.41 -2.75
C ILE A 50 -5.14 5.80 -2.84
N PHE A 51 -4.69 6.41 -3.94
CA PHE A 51 -3.30 6.89 -4.05
C PHE A 51 -3.00 8.03 -3.09
N VAL A 52 -3.97 8.93 -2.85
CA VAL A 52 -3.85 9.98 -1.82
C VAL A 52 -3.73 9.36 -0.43
N ALA A 53 -4.55 8.35 -0.10
CA ALA A 53 -4.44 7.61 1.15
C ALA A 53 -3.04 7.01 1.33
N MET A 54 -2.45 6.43 0.27
CA MET A 54 -1.10 5.85 0.30
C MET A 54 -0.01 6.90 0.59
N ILE A 55 -0.14 8.12 0.05
CA ILE A 55 0.81 9.21 0.33
C ILE A 55 0.70 9.64 1.79
N LEU A 56 -0.52 9.84 2.29
CA LEU A 56 -0.79 10.26 3.67
C LEU A 56 -0.29 9.23 4.69
N ASP A 57 -0.55 7.94 4.44
CA ASP A 57 -0.04 6.81 5.20
C ASP A 57 1.50 6.77 5.23
N GLY A 58 2.14 6.94 4.10
CA GLY A 58 3.61 7.03 4.04
C GLY A 58 4.19 8.22 4.80
N MET A 59 3.40 9.28 5.04
CA MET A 59 3.82 10.47 5.78
C MET A 59 3.72 10.27 7.29
N ASP A 60 2.67 9.61 7.82
CA ASP A 60 2.43 9.49 9.27
C ASP A 60 3.58 8.75 9.98
N GLY A 61 4.02 7.61 9.46
CA GLY A 61 5.15 6.88 10.00
C GLY A 61 6.48 7.64 9.90
N ARG A 62 6.67 8.51 8.90
CA ARG A 62 7.85 9.40 8.81
C ARG A 62 7.78 10.50 9.84
N VAL A 63 6.63 11.16 9.96
CA VAL A 63 6.38 12.21 10.94
C VAL A 63 6.53 11.68 12.36
N ALA A 64 5.94 10.50 12.69
CA ALA A 64 6.08 9.87 14.00
C ALA A 64 7.54 9.60 14.39
N ARG A 65 8.38 9.17 13.42
CA ARG A 65 9.83 8.98 13.67
C ARG A 65 10.58 10.28 13.86
N LEU A 66 10.30 11.30 13.04
CA LEU A 66 10.97 12.60 13.12
C LEU A 66 10.62 13.37 14.40
N THR A 67 9.39 13.23 14.89
CA THR A 67 8.90 13.89 16.11
C THR A 67 9.10 13.05 17.38
N HIS A 68 9.67 11.84 17.26
CA HIS A 68 9.81 10.89 18.37
C HIS A 68 8.48 10.65 19.13
N SER A 69 7.36 10.63 18.40
CA SER A 69 5.99 10.49 18.93
C SER A 69 5.34 9.15 18.61
N GLN A 70 6.14 8.10 18.47
CA GLN A 70 5.64 6.74 18.28
C GLN A 70 4.88 6.28 19.53
N SER A 71 3.67 5.72 19.33
CA SER A 71 2.84 5.17 20.40
C SER A 71 2.23 3.83 19.99
N ALA A 72 1.90 2.98 20.96
CA ALA A 72 1.18 1.74 20.71
C ALA A 72 -0.19 2.01 20.07
N PHE A 73 -0.91 3.03 20.56
CA PHE A 73 -2.18 3.45 19.95
C PHE A 73 -2.02 3.86 18.48
N GLY A 74 -0.97 4.65 18.15
CA GLY A 74 -0.72 5.07 16.77
C GLY A 74 -0.46 3.87 15.84
N ALA A 75 0.28 2.86 16.30
CA ALA A 75 0.56 1.67 15.50
C ALA A 75 -0.70 0.81 15.23
N GLU A 76 -1.58 0.67 16.22
CA GLU A 76 -2.86 -0.04 16.04
C GLU A 76 -3.82 0.75 15.16
N PHE A 77 -3.88 2.07 15.34
CA PHE A 77 -4.72 2.96 14.53
C PHE A 77 -4.28 2.98 13.05
N ASP A 78 -2.97 3.00 12.81
CA ASP A 78 -2.35 2.86 11.49
C ASP A 78 -2.77 1.55 10.80
N SER A 79 -2.68 0.42 11.51
CA SER A 79 -3.10 -0.88 10.99
C SER A 79 -4.60 -0.94 10.64
N LEU A 80 -5.46 -0.28 11.43
CA LEU A 80 -6.90 -0.19 11.13
C LEU A 80 -7.17 0.70 9.93
N SER A 81 -6.46 1.83 9.82
CA SER A 81 -6.52 2.73 8.66
C SER A 81 -6.07 2.03 7.39
N ASP A 82 -4.95 1.30 7.45
CA ASP A 82 -4.43 0.47 6.35
C ASP A 82 -5.45 -0.56 5.87
N MET A 83 -6.12 -1.22 6.80
CA MET A 83 -7.13 -2.21 6.47
C MET A 83 -8.28 -1.60 5.66
N VAL A 84 -8.74 -0.42 6.02
CA VAL A 84 -9.81 0.28 5.28
C VAL A 84 -9.28 0.80 3.95
N SER A 85 -8.14 1.50 3.94
CA SER A 85 -7.64 2.23 2.78
C SER A 85 -7.04 1.32 1.70
N PHE A 86 -6.42 0.19 2.09
CA PHE A 86 -5.72 -0.70 1.17
C PHE A 86 -6.28 -2.13 1.11
N GLY A 87 -7.17 -2.49 2.05
CA GLY A 87 -7.89 -3.76 2.01
C GLY A 87 -9.32 -3.59 1.47
N VAL A 88 -10.14 -2.82 2.18
CA VAL A 88 -11.57 -2.69 1.88
C VAL A 88 -11.83 -1.79 0.67
N ALA A 89 -11.23 -0.60 0.63
CA ALA A 89 -11.52 0.39 -0.41
C ALA A 89 -11.20 -0.13 -1.83
N PRO A 90 -10.00 -0.65 -2.16
CA PRO A 90 -9.72 -1.16 -3.50
C PRO A 90 -10.59 -2.37 -3.86
N ALA A 91 -10.93 -3.24 -2.89
CA ALA A 91 -11.81 -4.38 -3.11
C ALA A 91 -13.23 -3.93 -3.50
N LEU A 92 -13.78 -2.93 -2.79
CA LEU A 92 -15.10 -2.38 -3.08
C LEU A 92 -15.12 -1.55 -4.35
N VAL A 93 -14.06 -0.78 -4.65
CA VAL A 93 -13.94 -0.05 -5.92
C VAL A 93 -13.95 -1.02 -7.11
N ALA A 94 -13.18 -2.10 -7.04
CA ALA A 94 -13.17 -3.13 -8.09
C ALA A 94 -14.53 -3.84 -8.19
N TYR A 95 -15.16 -4.13 -7.06
CA TYR A 95 -16.46 -4.79 -7.01
C TYR A 95 -17.56 -3.93 -7.65
N GLU A 96 -17.69 -2.68 -7.22
CA GLU A 96 -18.72 -1.77 -7.74
C GLU A 96 -18.48 -1.42 -9.23
N TRP A 97 -17.23 -1.39 -9.69
CA TRP A 97 -16.93 -1.06 -11.07
C TRP A 97 -17.34 -2.15 -12.06
N LEU A 98 -16.80 -3.36 -11.96
CA LEU A 98 -17.02 -4.42 -12.94
C LEU A 98 -17.27 -5.81 -12.33
N LEU A 99 -16.79 -6.07 -11.10
CA LEU A 99 -16.88 -7.43 -10.55
C LEU A 99 -18.28 -7.77 -10.08
N LYS A 100 -19.12 -6.79 -9.80
CA LYS A 100 -20.54 -6.95 -9.40
C LYS A 100 -21.32 -7.76 -10.43
N ASP A 101 -21.07 -7.53 -11.72
CA ASP A 101 -21.76 -8.20 -12.83
C ASP A 101 -21.31 -9.67 -13.00
N MET A 102 -20.20 -10.07 -12.36
CA MET A 102 -19.71 -11.44 -12.36
C MET A 102 -20.35 -12.33 -11.27
N GLY A 103 -21.34 -11.81 -10.54
CA GLY A 103 -22.09 -12.54 -9.53
C GLY A 103 -21.20 -13.10 -8.40
N LYS A 104 -21.28 -14.42 -8.15
CA LYS A 104 -20.55 -15.03 -7.02
C LYS A 104 -19.03 -14.91 -7.14
N LEU A 105 -18.47 -15.00 -8.33
CA LEU A 105 -17.02 -14.89 -8.54
C LEU A 105 -16.51 -13.48 -8.19
N GLY A 106 -17.26 -12.45 -8.56
CA GLY A 106 -16.84 -11.07 -8.32
C GLY A 106 -16.66 -10.73 -6.85
N TRP A 107 -17.68 -11.01 -6.01
CA TRP A 107 -17.56 -10.69 -4.59
C TRP A 107 -16.55 -11.61 -3.87
N MET A 108 -16.40 -12.87 -4.30
CA MET A 108 -15.39 -13.77 -3.74
C MET A 108 -13.98 -13.26 -3.97
N VAL A 109 -13.68 -12.76 -5.18
CA VAL A 109 -12.36 -12.21 -5.50
C VAL A 109 -12.13 -10.87 -4.78
N ALA A 110 -13.13 -10.01 -4.68
CA ALA A 110 -13.04 -8.81 -3.86
C ALA A 110 -12.74 -9.15 -2.38
N PHE A 111 -13.40 -10.18 -1.85
CA PHE A 111 -13.14 -10.67 -0.50
C PHE A 111 -11.72 -11.27 -0.35
N ILE A 112 -11.19 -11.98 -1.35
CA ILE A 112 -9.81 -12.49 -1.34
C ILE A 112 -8.81 -11.34 -1.17
N HIS A 113 -8.99 -10.22 -1.86
CA HIS A 113 -8.14 -9.05 -1.69
C HIS A 113 -8.23 -8.48 -0.27
N CYS A 114 -9.44 -8.28 0.23
CA CYS A 114 -9.71 -7.77 1.59
C CYS A 114 -9.12 -8.69 2.66
N ALA A 115 -9.37 -10.00 2.57
CA ALA A 115 -8.84 -11.00 3.50
C ALA A 115 -7.32 -11.10 3.42
N GLY A 116 -6.74 -11.00 2.23
CA GLY A 116 -5.29 -10.95 2.02
C GLY A 116 -4.64 -9.78 2.76
N ALA A 117 -5.24 -8.58 2.70
CA ALA A 117 -4.79 -7.42 3.45
C ALA A 117 -4.87 -7.64 4.97
N ALA A 118 -6.00 -8.16 5.47
CA ALA A 118 -6.18 -8.45 6.89
C ALA A 118 -5.16 -9.44 7.42
N LEU A 119 -4.98 -10.57 6.74
CA LEU A 119 -4.01 -11.61 7.12
C LEU A 119 -2.57 -11.09 7.09
N ARG A 120 -2.24 -10.27 6.09
CA ARG A 120 -0.93 -9.65 5.98
C ARG A 120 -0.67 -8.69 7.14
N LEU A 121 -1.60 -7.79 7.47
CA LEU A 121 -1.47 -6.84 8.57
C LEU A 121 -1.36 -7.56 9.92
N ALA A 122 -2.19 -8.57 10.16
CA ALA A 122 -2.11 -9.41 11.37
C ALA A 122 -0.73 -10.09 11.48
N ARG A 123 -0.23 -10.67 10.37
CA ARG A 123 1.10 -11.28 10.34
C ARG A 123 2.21 -10.26 10.61
N PHE A 124 2.12 -9.06 10.03
CA PHE A 124 3.10 -8.01 10.24
C PHE A 124 3.15 -7.60 11.71
N ASN A 125 2.01 -7.39 12.35
CA ASN A 125 1.92 -6.97 13.75
C ASN A 125 2.46 -8.05 14.71
N THR A 126 2.25 -9.34 14.42
CA THR A 126 2.76 -10.43 15.25
C THR A 126 4.27 -10.67 15.09
N MET A 127 4.86 -10.23 13.98
CA MET A 127 6.29 -10.43 13.67
C MET A 127 7.17 -9.20 13.97
N ILE A 128 6.62 -8.15 14.57
CA ILE A 128 7.38 -6.96 14.97
C ILE A 128 8.50 -7.37 15.93
N GLY A 129 9.76 -7.19 15.49
CA GLY A 129 10.97 -7.49 16.28
C GLY A 129 11.79 -8.71 15.84
N SER A 130 11.23 -9.62 15.02
CA SER A 130 11.91 -10.86 14.61
C SER A 130 12.34 -10.92 13.14
N THR A 131 11.96 -9.93 12.31
CA THR A 131 12.13 -10.00 10.84
C THR A 131 13.27 -9.09 10.36
N ASP A 132 14.05 -9.56 9.37
CA ASP A 132 15.06 -8.75 8.67
C ASP A 132 14.38 -7.56 7.97
N LYS A 133 14.73 -6.34 8.38
CA LYS A 133 14.14 -5.07 7.92
C LYS A 133 14.33 -4.80 6.43
N ARG A 134 15.19 -5.57 5.74
CA ARG A 134 15.49 -5.42 4.29
C ARG A 134 14.44 -6.03 3.37
N TRP A 135 13.66 -6.98 3.87
CA TRP A 135 12.73 -7.75 3.05
C TRP A 135 11.33 -7.74 3.65
N PHE A 136 10.35 -7.41 2.82
CA PHE A 136 8.95 -7.67 3.14
C PHE A 136 8.58 -9.09 2.72
N THR A 137 7.90 -9.81 3.59
CA THR A 137 7.30 -11.11 3.25
C THR A 137 5.87 -10.86 2.76
N GLY A 138 5.61 -11.18 1.50
CA GLY A 138 4.36 -10.84 0.80
C GLY A 138 4.37 -9.42 0.24
N LEU A 139 3.48 -9.17 -0.73
CA LEU A 139 3.32 -7.85 -1.35
C LEU A 139 2.80 -6.84 -0.31
N PRO A 140 3.39 -5.64 -0.17
CA PRO A 140 2.84 -4.59 0.70
C PRO A 140 1.39 -4.23 0.36
N SER A 141 0.52 -4.03 1.37
CA SER A 141 -0.90 -3.68 1.16
C SER A 141 -1.10 -2.41 0.32
N PRO A 142 -0.29 -1.32 0.48
CA PRO A 142 -0.40 -0.20 -0.42
C PRO A 142 -0.06 -0.55 -1.88
N ALA A 143 0.95 -1.41 -2.11
CA ALA A 143 1.29 -1.84 -3.47
C ALA A 143 0.22 -2.73 -4.09
N ALA A 144 -0.41 -3.60 -3.30
CA ALA A 144 -1.54 -4.42 -3.75
C ALA A 144 -2.77 -3.56 -4.09
N ALA A 145 -3.07 -2.55 -3.26
CA ALA A 145 -4.12 -1.57 -3.52
C ALA A 145 -3.84 -0.76 -4.80
N ALA A 146 -2.58 -0.37 -5.02
CA ALA A 146 -2.17 0.38 -6.20
C ALA A 146 -2.31 -0.42 -7.51
N LEU A 147 -2.18 -1.75 -7.49
CA LEU A 147 -2.44 -2.58 -8.68
C LEU A 147 -3.91 -2.51 -9.09
N VAL A 148 -4.82 -2.59 -8.12
CA VAL A 148 -6.27 -2.55 -8.38
C VAL A 148 -6.70 -1.13 -8.74
N ALA A 149 -6.39 -0.14 -7.90
CA ALA A 149 -6.75 1.25 -8.13
C ALA A 149 -6.08 1.84 -9.39
N GLY A 150 -4.82 1.45 -9.67
CA GLY A 150 -4.10 1.87 -10.86
C GLY A 150 -4.73 1.35 -12.15
N LEU A 151 -5.21 0.10 -12.16
CA LEU A 151 -5.96 -0.45 -13.29
C LEU A 151 -7.27 0.31 -13.52
N VAL A 152 -8.02 0.60 -12.45
CA VAL A 152 -9.24 1.42 -12.53
C VAL A 152 -8.92 2.81 -13.08
N TRP A 153 -7.88 3.46 -12.58
CA TRP A 153 -7.50 4.80 -13.00
C TRP A 153 -7.09 4.86 -14.47
N ILE A 154 -6.21 3.95 -14.90
CA ILE A 154 -5.72 3.93 -16.30
C ILE A 154 -6.86 3.68 -17.28
N CYS A 155 -7.79 2.76 -16.96
CA CYS A 155 -8.92 2.47 -17.83
C CYS A 155 -9.88 3.67 -17.99
N HIS A 156 -10.08 4.48 -16.95
CA HIS A 156 -10.89 5.67 -17.02
C HIS A 156 -10.14 6.86 -17.65
N ALA A 157 -8.83 6.98 -17.41
CA ALA A 157 -8.04 8.08 -17.96
C ALA A 157 -7.89 8.01 -19.50
N TYR A 158 -7.84 6.78 -20.05
CA TYR A 158 -7.64 6.53 -21.48
C TYR A 158 -8.87 5.94 -22.19
N ASP A 159 -10.02 6.00 -21.53
CA ASP A 159 -11.31 5.51 -22.06
C ASP A 159 -11.29 4.03 -22.51
N TYR A 160 -10.57 3.19 -21.74
CA TYR A 160 -10.50 1.74 -21.98
C TYR A 160 -11.65 0.97 -21.32
N THR A 161 -12.65 1.67 -20.78
CA THR A 161 -13.77 1.07 -20.02
C THR A 161 -14.63 0.13 -20.86
N GLY A 162 -14.68 0.32 -22.19
CA GLY A 162 -15.44 -0.49 -23.14
C GLY A 162 -14.69 -1.73 -23.68
N LEU A 163 -13.48 -2.05 -23.21
CA LEU A 163 -12.72 -3.19 -23.72
C LEU A 163 -13.42 -4.52 -23.39
N PRO A 164 -13.61 -5.43 -24.37
CA PRO A 164 -14.19 -6.73 -24.11
C PRO A 164 -13.27 -7.56 -23.21
N GLY A 165 -13.85 -8.16 -22.17
CA GLY A 165 -13.10 -9.00 -21.22
C GLY A 165 -12.35 -8.24 -20.12
N LEU A 166 -12.49 -6.91 -20.01
CA LEU A 166 -11.85 -6.10 -18.97
C LEU A 166 -12.17 -6.60 -17.57
N GLN A 167 -13.37 -7.11 -17.34
CA GLN A 167 -13.79 -7.72 -16.08
C GLN A 167 -12.90 -8.89 -15.66
N TRP A 168 -12.43 -9.70 -16.62
CA TRP A 168 -11.52 -10.82 -16.33
C TRP A 168 -10.12 -10.35 -15.99
N ILE A 169 -9.67 -9.26 -16.62
CA ILE A 169 -8.39 -8.62 -16.30
C ILE A 169 -8.44 -8.06 -14.87
N LEU A 170 -9.51 -7.32 -14.54
CA LEU A 170 -9.70 -6.77 -13.19
C LEU A 170 -9.80 -7.88 -12.14
N LEU A 171 -10.55 -8.94 -12.43
CA LEU A 171 -10.65 -10.11 -11.58
C LEU A 171 -9.28 -10.74 -11.32
N GLY A 172 -8.48 -10.93 -12.39
CA GLY A 172 -7.11 -11.47 -12.29
C GLY A 172 -6.20 -10.58 -11.43
N PHE A 173 -6.20 -9.26 -11.64
CA PHE A 173 -5.40 -8.32 -10.85
C PHE A 173 -5.83 -8.29 -9.38
N THR A 174 -7.14 -8.31 -9.12
CA THR A 174 -7.68 -8.30 -7.76
C THR A 174 -7.36 -9.59 -7.01
N ALA A 175 -7.53 -10.76 -7.66
CA ALA A 175 -7.14 -12.05 -7.09
C ALA A 175 -5.63 -12.15 -6.87
N PHE A 176 -4.82 -11.76 -7.87
CA PHE A 176 -3.36 -11.77 -7.80
C PHE A 176 -2.86 -10.91 -6.65
N SER A 177 -3.37 -9.69 -6.50
CA SER A 177 -2.98 -8.77 -5.42
C SER A 177 -3.29 -9.35 -4.05
N GLY A 178 -4.49 -9.91 -3.85
CA GLY A 178 -4.91 -10.53 -2.59
C GLY A 178 -4.08 -11.75 -2.21
N ILE A 179 -3.87 -12.67 -3.16
CA ILE A 179 -3.07 -13.88 -2.94
C ILE A 179 -1.61 -13.52 -2.65
N THR A 180 -1.03 -12.59 -3.44
CA THR A 180 0.39 -12.21 -3.31
C THR A 180 0.70 -11.55 -1.96
N MET A 181 -0.26 -10.85 -1.34
CA MET A 181 -0.09 -10.30 0.01
C MET A 181 0.19 -11.38 1.07
N VAL A 182 -0.39 -12.58 0.93
CA VAL A 182 -0.25 -13.69 1.90
C VAL A 182 0.93 -14.60 1.58
N THR A 183 1.47 -14.56 0.35
CA THR A 183 2.60 -15.39 -0.06
C THR A 183 3.88 -15.14 0.76
N ASN A 184 4.78 -16.14 0.78
CA ASN A 184 6.10 -16.01 1.40
C ASN A 184 7.16 -15.42 0.44
N VAL A 185 6.75 -14.85 -0.69
CA VAL A 185 7.64 -14.17 -1.63
C VAL A 185 8.25 -12.95 -0.94
N LYS A 186 9.57 -12.80 -1.07
CA LYS A 186 10.30 -11.68 -0.48
C LYS A 186 10.35 -10.51 -1.47
N PHE A 187 9.81 -9.38 -1.06
CA PHE A 187 9.87 -8.12 -1.79
C PHE A 187 10.90 -7.18 -1.19
N TRP A 188 11.60 -6.42 -2.02
CA TRP A 188 12.60 -5.49 -1.54
C TRP A 188 11.95 -4.31 -0.80
N SER A 189 12.46 -4.04 0.42
CA SER A 189 12.07 -2.89 1.21
C SER A 189 13.00 -1.72 0.88
N PHE A 190 12.46 -0.63 0.33
CA PHE A 190 13.22 0.59 0.03
C PHE A 190 13.68 1.36 1.29
N LYS A 191 13.50 0.79 2.50
CA LYS A 191 13.80 1.45 3.79
C LYS A 191 15.29 1.68 4.06
N GLU A 192 16.17 0.90 3.45
CA GLU A 192 17.62 0.97 3.68
C GLU A 192 18.41 1.56 2.49
N ILE A 193 17.83 2.51 1.77
CA ILE A 193 18.63 3.31 0.84
C ILE A 193 19.48 4.26 1.68
N HIS A 194 20.67 3.80 2.11
CA HIS A 194 21.68 4.67 2.68
C HIS A 194 22.16 5.61 1.55
N LEU A 195 21.57 6.79 1.49
CA LEU A 195 22.13 7.86 0.68
C LEU A 195 23.52 8.18 1.26
N ARG A 196 24.57 7.56 0.68
CA ARG A 196 25.94 7.93 0.99
C ARG A 196 26.06 9.45 0.86
N ARG A 197 26.86 10.05 1.69
CA ARG A 197 27.07 11.51 1.92
C ARG A 197 27.19 12.40 0.67
N ARG A 198 27.24 11.84 -0.54
CA ARG A 198 27.23 12.57 -1.83
C ARG A 198 26.20 11.89 -2.76
N VAL A 199 25.09 12.59 -2.98
CA VAL A 199 24.12 12.20 -4.01
C VAL A 199 24.75 12.48 -5.37
N PRO A 200 25.01 11.48 -6.23
CA PRO A 200 25.58 11.74 -7.55
C PRO A 200 24.59 12.55 -8.38
N PHE A 201 25.10 13.50 -9.18
CA PHE A 201 24.28 14.37 -10.04
C PHE A 201 23.30 13.59 -10.92
N VAL A 202 23.71 12.42 -11.41
CA VAL A 202 22.88 11.51 -12.20
C VAL A 202 21.63 11.06 -11.42
N MET A 203 21.72 10.84 -10.11
CA MET A 203 20.57 10.48 -9.28
C MET A 203 19.58 11.65 -9.13
N LEU A 204 20.08 12.88 -9.04
CA LEU A 204 19.22 14.06 -9.02
C LEU A 204 18.50 14.23 -10.36
N LEU A 205 19.23 14.05 -11.47
CA LEU A 205 18.66 14.11 -12.83
C LEU A 205 17.58 13.02 -13.00
N ALA A 206 17.86 11.79 -12.58
CA ALA A 206 16.89 10.70 -12.64
C ALA A 206 15.63 10.99 -11.82
N LEU A 207 15.79 11.61 -10.62
CA LEU A 207 14.67 12.04 -9.79
C LEU A 207 13.80 13.09 -10.50
N VAL A 208 14.43 14.12 -11.10
CA VAL A 208 13.73 15.16 -11.85
C VAL A 208 12.99 14.58 -13.05
N MET A 209 13.65 13.71 -13.83
CA MET A 209 13.01 13.02 -14.96
C MET A 209 11.85 12.14 -14.51
N GLY A 210 11.99 11.42 -13.40
CA GLY A 210 10.91 10.63 -12.80
C GLY A 210 9.72 11.47 -12.37
N LEU A 211 9.96 12.64 -11.78
CA LEU A 211 8.90 13.59 -11.41
C LEU A 211 8.21 14.18 -12.64
N LEU A 212 8.95 14.51 -13.70
CA LEU A 212 8.38 15.01 -14.95
C LEU A 212 7.49 13.96 -15.61
N LEU A 213 7.94 12.69 -15.66
CA LEU A 213 7.14 11.59 -16.18
C LEU A 213 5.88 11.36 -15.33
N LEU A 214 6.00 11.41 -14.01
CA LEU A 214 4.87 11.28 -13.10
C LEU A 214 3.85 12.40 -13.26
N MET A 215 4.31 13.63 -13.51
CA MET A 215 3.44 14.78 -13.75
C MET A 215 2.76 14.75 -15.12
N SER A 216 3.43 14.17 -16.13
CA SER A 216 2.91 14.05 -17.49
C SER A 216 1.78 13.03 -17.56
N GLU A 217 2.02 11.82 -17.04
CA GLU A 217 1.11 10.68 -17.19
C GLU A 217 0.99 9.87 -15.88
N PRO A 218 0.36 10.46 -14.83
CA PRO A 218 0.31 9.84 -13.51
C PRO A 218 -0.28 8.41 -13.50
N PRO A 219 -1.39 8.10 -14.20
CA PRO A 219 -1.99 6.77 -14.16
C PRO A 219 -1.06 5.70 -14.73
N LEU A 220 -0.43 5.99 -15.87
CA LEU A 220 0.45 5.05 -16.56
C LEU A 220 1.72 4.77 -15.74
N VAL A 221 2.35 5.84 -15.23
CA VAL A 221 3.61 5.74 -14.50
C VAL A 221 3.44 5.01 -13.18
N LEU A 222 2.38 5.36 -12.42
CA LEU A 222 2.10 4.71 -11.13
C LEU A 222 1.70 3.25 -11.32
N PHE A 223 0.79 2.96 -12.25
CA PHE A 223 0.38 1.59 -12.51
C PHE A 223 1.55 0.73 -12.99
N GLY A 224 2.33 1.22 -13.97
CA GLY A 224 3.52 0.53 -14.48
C GLY A 224 4.56 0.27 -13.38
N PHE A 225 4.80 1.26 -12.51
CA PHE A 225 5.72 1.11 -11.38
C PHE A 225 5.28 -0.02 -10.43
N PHE A 226 4.00 -0.06 -10.02
CA PHE A 226 3.52 -1.08 -9.10
C PHE A 226 3.41 -2.46 -9.74
N VAL A 227 3.12 -2.55 -11.05
CA VAL A 227 3.18 -3.82 -11.80
C VAL A 227 4.62 -4.33 -11.84
N CYS A 228 5.59 -3.50 -12.21
CA CYS A 228 7.02 -3.88 -12.19
C CYS A 228 7.48 -4.29 -10.79
N TYR A 229 7.05 -3.56 -9.75
CA TYR A 229 7.37 -3.90 -8.37
C TYR A 229 6.78 -5.26 -7.96
N ALA A 230 5.51 -5.53 -8.28
CA ALA A 230 4.88 -6.81 -7.97
C ALA A 230 5.54 -7.98 -8.71
N LEU A 231 5.93 -7.79 -9.98
CA LEU A 231 6.64 -8.82 -10.76
C LEU A 231 8.07 -9.03 -10.26
N SER A 232 8.74 -7.99 -9.77
CA SER A 232 10.13 -8.09 -9.28
C SER A 232 10.31 -9.09 -8.16
N GLY A 233 9.33 -9.23 -7.26
CA GLY A 233 9.34 -10.22 -6.18
C GLY A 233 9.39 -11.65 -6.72
N TYR A 234 8.58 -11.95 -7.73
CA TYR A 234 8.53 -13.27 -8.35
C TYR A 234 9.78 -13.56 -9.18
N VAL A 235 10.28 -12.59 -9.92
CA VAL A 235 11.55 -12.71 -10.67
C VAL A 235 12.69 -13.01 -9.72
N MET A 236 12.79 -12.31 -8.59
CA MET A 236 13.81 -12.59 -7.58
C MET A 236 13.63 -13.96 -6.92
N ALA A 237 12.40 -14.39 -6.69
CA ALA A 237 12.12 -15.71 -6.13
C ALA A 237 12.53 -16.82 -7.10
N ALA A 238 12.19 -16.70 -8.38
CA ALA A 238 12.59 -17.63 -9.44
C ALA A 238 14.12 -17.69 -9.59
N TRP A 239 14.79 -16.53 -9.59
CA TRP A 239 16.25 -16.47 -9.68
C TRP A 239 16.96 -17.14 -8.50
N ARG A 240 16.43 -17.02 -7.27
CA ARG A 240 16.94 -17.72 -6.08
C ARG A 240 16.74 -19.23 -6.17
N TRP A 241 15.67 -19.67 -6.80
CA TRP A 241 15.39 -21.10 -7.00
C TRP A 241 16.35 -21.75 -8.01
N CYS A 242 16.77 -20.99 -9.02
CA CYS A 242 17.73 -21.45 -10.04
C CYS A 242 19.18 -21.42 -9.57
N LYS A 243 19.51 -20.77 -8.43
CA LYS A 243 20.87 -20.83 -7.87
C LYS A 243 21.05 -22.07 -7.01
N PRO A 244 22.04 -22.94 -7.29
CA PRO A 244 22.36 -24.06 -6.41
C PRO A 244 22.67 -23.53 -5.01
N LYS A 245 22.09 -24.18 -3.97
CA LYS A 245 22.49 -23.91 -2.58
C LYS A 245 23.98 -24.15 -2.48
N PRO A 246 24.79 -23.23 -1.88
CA PRO A 246 26.17 -23.56 -1.54
C PRO A 246 26.13 -24.76 -0.62
N GLU A 247 26.79 -25.84 -1.02
CA GLU A 247 27.05 -27.00 -0.14
C GLU A 247 27.74 -26.48 1.11
N MET A 248 27.10 -26.68 2.28
CA MET A 248 27.77 -26.47 3.56
C MET A 248 28.80 -27.57 3.71
N LEU A 249 30.06 -27.23 3.42
CA LEU A 249 31.24 -27.96 3.88
C LEU A 249 31.52 -27.61 5.33
#